data_d8c711715fd19f09122be9e8ce6e37c4
#
_entry.id   d8c711715fd19f09122be9e8ce6e37c4
#
_cell.length_a   1.000
_cell.length_b   1.000
_cell.length_c   1.000
_cell.angle_alpha   90.00
_cell.angle_beta   90.00
_cell.angle_gamma   90.00
#
_symmetry.space_group_name_H-M   'P 1'
#
loop_
_entity.id
_entity.type
_entity.pdbx_description
1 polymer ?
#
loop_
_entity_poly.entity_id
_entity_poly.type
_entity_poly.pdbx_seq_one_letter_code
_entity_poly.pdbx_strand_id
1 'polypeptide(L)'
;MISIKNVTKKYGDKTVYENFSLDIEEGKITAVLGESGAGKTTLLNMIAKITDYTGQISGNISPVSMVFSNNRLVPHLTVEENLKLVKKDADIPAALESVGLFSYKDAYPKELSAGMQRRVSFLRAFLYPSPLILMDEPLINLDLALKYKLTGLIKKLQKESNRTIIMVTHDIAEAVMTADRIVVIKGGKVVFKENEVTEKTEERIKKVLLGDT
;
A
#
# COMPACT_ATOMS: atom_id res chain seq x y z
N MET A 1 -4.73 15.55 6.86
CA MET A 1 -4.70 14.37 7.78
C MET A 1 -5.90 13.49 7.47
N ILE A 2 -5.70 12.18 7.29
CA ILE A 2 -6.77 11.19 7.15
C ILE A 2 -7.12 10.72 8.56
N SER A 3 -8.40 10.85 8.95
CA SER A 3 -8.86 10.53 10.31
C SER A 3 -9.91 9.42 10.28
N ILE A 4 -9.64 8.35 11.01
CA ILE A 4 -10.51 7.20 11.23
C ILE A 4 -11.00 7.31 12.67
N LYS A 5 -12.33 7.43 12.89
CA LYS A 5 -12.92 7.67 14.22
C LYS A 5 -14.01 6.66 14.54
N ASN A 6 -13.82 5.96 15.65
CA ASN A 6 -14.82 5.05 16.25
C ASN A 6 -15.38 4.04 15.24
N VAL A 7 -14.50 3.52 14.36
CA VAL A 7 -14.92 2.60 13.30
C VAL A 7 -15.13 1.21 13.88
N THR A 8 -16.29 0.62 13.57
CA THR A 8 -16.60 -0.77 13.89
C THR A 8 -16.91 -1.54 12.61
N LYS A 9 -16.29 -2.71 12.47
CA LYS A 9 -16.50 -3.63 11.33
C LYS A 9 -16.66 -5.05 11.81
N LYS A 10 -17.74 -5.69 11.33
CA LYS A 10 -18.04 -7.10 11.58
C LYS A 10 -18.26 -7.85 10.26
N TYR A 11 -17.91 -9.13 10.24
CA TYR A 11 -18.27 -10.09 9.20
C TYR A 11 -19.03 -11.24 9.87
N GLY A 12 -20.35 -11.27 9.73
CA GLY A 12 -21.20 -12.14 10.54
C GLY A 12 -20.95 -11.89 12.03
N ASP A 13 -20.65 -12.94 12.78
CA ASP A 13 -20.37 -12.84 14.22
C ASP A 13 -18.95 -12.40 14.57
N LYS A 14 -18.06 -12.37 13.58
CA LYS A 14 -16.65 -11.99 13.81
C LYS A 14 -16.48 -10.48 13.78
N THR A 15 -16.17 -9.88 14.93
CA THR A 15 -15.73 -8.48 15.02
C THR A 15 -14.26 -8.36 14.63
N VAL A 16 -13.95 -7.54 13.62
CA VAL A 16 -12.59 -7.24 13.15
C VAL A 16 -12.08 -5.97 13.81
N TYR A 17 -12.93 -4.94 13.84
CA TYR A 17 -12.67 -3.66 14.52
C TYR A 17 -13.84 -3.30 15.40
N GLU A 18 -13.56 -2.76 16.58
CA GLU A 18 -14.55 -2.23 17.51
C GLU A 18 -14.07 -0.89 18.06
N ASN A 19 -14.81 0.19 17.77
CA ASN A 19 -14.46 1.56 18.14
C ASN A 19 -13.01 1.96 17.78
N PHE A 20 -12.52 1.45 16.65
CA PHE A 20 -11.15 1.68 16.19
C PHE A 20 -10.96 3.12 15.72
N SER A 21 -9.87 3.74 16.18
CA SER A 21 -9.49 5.10 15.77
C SER A 21 -8.02 5.15 15.40
N LEU A 22 -7.71 5.88 14.30
CA LEU A 22 -6.35 6.06 13.80
C LEU A 22 -6.27 7.34 12.95
N ASP A 23 -5.27 8.16 13.22
CA ASP A 23 -4.93 9.31 12.39
C ASP A 23 -3.68 9.02 11.55
N ILE A 24 -3.75 9.33 10.25
CA ILE A 24 -2.69 9.10 9.27
C ILE A 24 -2.31 10.44 8.64
N GLU A 25 -1.02 10.75 8.64
CA GLU A 25 -0.51 11.98 8.04
C GLU A 25 -0.50 11.91 6.52
N GLU A 26 -0.99 12.97 5.88
CA GLU A 26 -0.98 13.09 4.42
C GLU A 26 0.42 13.40 3.90
N GLY A 27 0.69 13.02 2.64
CA GLY A 27 1.96 13.23 1.98
C GLY A 27 3.11 12.35 2.51
N LYS A 28 2.79 11.31 3.27
CA LYS A 28 3.74 10.36 3.85
C LYS A 28 3.38 8.91 3.50
N ILE A 29 4.36 8.02 3.63
CA ILE A 29 4.16 6.58 3.57
C ILE A 29 3.92 6.07 4.99
N THR A 30 2.72 5.58 5.27
CA THR A 30 2.40 4.91 6.54
C THR A 30 2.29 3.41 6.31
N ALA A 31 3.12 2.62 6.99
CA ALA A 31 2.97 1.17 7.02
C ALA A 31 2.11 0.74 8.21
N VAL A 32 1.13 -0.11 7.93
CA VAL A 32 0.29 -0.77 8.93
C VAL A 32 0.73 -2.23 9.02
N LEU A 33 1.40 -2.56 10.11
CA LEU A 33 1.88 -3.90 10.45
C LEU A 33 0.85 -4.67 11.27
N GLY A 34 0.89 -5.98 11.17
CA GLY A 34 0.11 -6.89 12.00
C GLY A 34 0.16 -8.31 11.46
N GLU A 35 -0.17 -9.28 12.29
CA GLU A 35 -0.26 -10.69 11.92
C GLU A 35 -1.29 -10.92 10.80
N SER A 36 -1.23 -12.09 10.18
CA SER A 36 -2.27 -12.52 9.24
C SER A 36 -3.63 -12.57 9.97
N GLY A 37 -4.66 -11.99 9.34
CA GLY A 37 -5.98 -11.91 9.97
C GLY A 37 -6.18 -10.76 10.96
N ALA A 38 -5.18 -9.90 11.21
CA ALA A 38 -5.31 -8.72 12.09
C ALA A 38 -6.26 -7.62 11.57
N GLY A 39 -6.83 -7.78 10.36
CA GLY A 39 -7.77 -6.81 9.78
C GLY A 39 -7.14 -5.80 8.82
N LYS A 40 -5.85 -5.91 8.47
CA LYS A 40 -5.13 -4.94 7.63
C LYS A 40 -5.82 -4.67 6.27
N THR A 41 -6.12 -5.71 5.52
CA THR A 41 -6.87 -5.61 4.25
C THR A 41 -8.28 -5.03 4.47
N THR A 42 -8.93 -5.37 5.59
CA THR A 42 -10.24 -4.80 5.96
C THR A 42 -10.13 -3.29 6.18
N LEU A 43 -9.05 -2.82 6.82
CA LEU A 43 -8.79 -1.39 7.00
C LEU A 43 -8.67 -0.67 5.65
N LEU A 44 -7.87 -1.22 4.71
CA LEU A 44 -7.77 -0.66 3.36
C LEU A 44 -9.13 -0.64 2.64
N ASN A 45 -9.89 -1.72 2.74
CA ASN A 45 -11.21 -1.81 2.10
C ASN A 45 -12.23 -0.81 2.68
N MET A 46 -12.16 -0.52 3.99
CA MET A 46 -13.00 0.52 4.62
C MET A 46 -12.60 1.92 4.13
N ILE A 47 -11.30 2.23 4.07
CA ILE A 47 -10.79 3.51 3.56
C ILE A 47 -11.18 3.69 2.08
N ALA A 48 -11.08 2.62 1.28
CA ALA A 48 -11.47 2.60 -0.13
C ALA A 48 -13.00 2.60 -0.34
N LYS A 49 -13.80 2.51 0.72
CA LYS A 49 -15.27 2.37 0.68
C LYS A 49 -15.75 1.14 -0.12
N ILE A 50 -14.94 0.08 -0.15
CA ILE A 50 -15.28 -1.20 -0.79
C ILE A 50 -16.18 -2.05 0.13
N THR A 51 -16.09 -1.84 1.44
CA THR A 51 -16.91 -2.53 2.45
C THR A 51 -17.58 -1.53 3.37
N ASP A 52 -18.74 -1.89 3.88
CA ASP A 52 -19.48 -1.13 4.89
C ASP A 52 -18.78 -1.15 6.27
N TYR A 53 -19.03 -0.14 7.05
CA TYR A 53 -18.58 0.00 8.43
C TYR A 53 -19.46 1.02 9.15
N THR A 54 -19.42 1.06 10.48
CA THR A 54 -19.98 2.16 11.28
C THR A 54 -18.85 3.05 11.78
N GLY A 55 -19.14 4.30 12.14
CA GLY A 55 -18.15 5.31 12.48
C GLY A 55 -17.82 6.24 11.32
N GLN A 56 -16.68 6.91 11.37
CA GLN A 56 -16.34 7.94 10.39
C GLN A 56 -14.91 7.78 9.88
N ILE A 57 -14.74 7.87 8.54
CA ILE A 57 -13.43 8.04 7.88
C ILE A 57 -13.49 9.31 7.05
N SER A 58 -12.57 10.23 7.29
CA SER A 58 -12.51 11.55 6.66
C SER A 58 -11.09 11.93 6.27
N GLY A 59 -10.96 12.96 5.42
CA GLY A 59 -9.68 13.45 4.88
C GLY A 59 -9.66 13.41 3.37
N ASN A 60 -8.51 13.65 2.77
CA ASN A 60 -8.33 13.61 1.31
C ASN A 60 -8.15 12.16 0.82
N ILE A 61 -9.24 11.41 0.79
CA ILE A 61 -9.26 9.96 0.51
C ILE A 61 -9.94 9.59 -0.83
N SER A 62 -10.41 10.55 -1.60
CA SER A 62 -11.13 10.25 -2.84
C SER A 62 -10.72 11.21 -3.96
N PRO A 63 -10.48 10.67 -5.17
CA PRO A 63 -10.48 9.25 -5.51
C PRO A 63 -9.32 8.49 -4.87
N VAL A 64 -9.42 7.16 -4.82
CA VAL A 64 -8.37 6.28 -4.28
C VAL A 64 -7.80 5.39 -5.36
N SER A 65 -6.52 5.14 -5.31
CA SER A 65 -5.81 4.14 -6.12
C SER A 65 -5.39 2.96 -5.25
N MET A 66 -5.34 1.75 -5.82
CA MET A 66 -5.03 0.56 -5.04
C MET A 66 -4.06 -0.37 -5.77
N VAL A 67 -3.00 -0.80 -5.05
CA VAL A 67 -2.10 -1.87 -5.43
C VAL A 67 -2.46 -3.09 -4.60
N PHE A 68 -2.82 -4.18 -5.27
CA PHE A 68 -3.18 -5.45 -4.63
C PHE A 68 -1.96 -6.38 -4.51
N SER A 69 -2.02 -7.36 -3.64
CA SER A 69 -0.99 -8.40 -3.50
C SER A 69 -0.75 -9.18 -4.81
N ASN A 70 -1.79 -9.40 -5.60
CA ASN A 70 -1.70 -9.80 -6.99
C ASN A 70 -1.74 -8.58 -7.91
N ASN A 71 -1.03 -8.61 -9.04
CA ASN A 71 -0.83 -7.42 -9.88
C ASN A 71 -2.10 -6.91 -10.58
N ARG A 72 -3.13 -7.75 -10.72
CA ARG A 72 -4.42 -7.45 -11.37
C ARG A 72 -4.27 -6.68 -12.70
N LEU A 73 -3.24 -7.03 -13.49
CA LEU A 73 -3.13 -6.53 -14.86
C LEU A 73 -4.17 -7.23 -15.73
N VAL A 74 -4.72 -6.52 -16.70
CA VAL A 74 -5.69 -7.07 -17.65
C VAL A 74 -4.93 -7.95 -18.64
N PRO A 75 -5.18 -9.28 -18.68
CA PRO A 75 -4.29 -10.23 -19.35
C PRO A 75 -4.24 -10.10 -20.88
N HIS A 76 -5.32 -9.59 -21.49
CA HIS A 76 -5.47 -9.42 -22.93
C HIS A 76 -5.12 -8.02 -23.43
N LEU A 77 -4.63 -7.16 -22.54
CA LEU A 77 -4.12 -5.83 -22.88
C LEU A 77 -2.61 -5.81 -22.72
N THR A 78 -1.93 -5.07 -23.60
CA THR A 78 -0.49 -4.82 -23.49
C THR A 78 -0.15 -4.01 -22.24
N VAL A 79 1.12 -3.85 -21.93
CA VAL A 79 1.60 -2.99 -20.84
C VAL A 79 1.11 -1.55 -21.03
N GLU A 80 1.29 -0.99 -22.23
CA GLU A 80 0.85 0.36 -22.55
C GLU A 80 -0.66 0.52 -22.38
N GLU A 81 -1.45 -0.42 -22.91
CA GLU A 81 -2.91 -0.41 -22.81
C GLU A 81 -3.38 -0.53 -21.34
N ASN A 82 -2.72 -1.37 -20.52
CA ASN A 82 -3.00 -1.46 -19.09
C ASN A 82 -2.79 -0.13 -18.36
N LEU A 83 -1.80 0.67 -18.76
CA LEU A 83 -1.54 1.99 -18.17
C LEU A 83 -2.54 3.04 -18.70
N LYS A 84 -2.90 2.99 -19.99
CA LYS A 84 -3.89 3.89 -20.60
C LYS A 84 -5.30 3.73 -20.01
N LEU A 85 -5.62 2.58 -19.41
CA LEU A 85 -6.90 2.39 -18.70
C LEU A 85 -7.15 3.42 -17.61
N VAL A 86 -6.10 3.89 -16.95
CA VAL A 86 -6.22 4.79 -15.80
C VAL A 86 -5.96 6.25 -16.15
N LYS A 87 -5.22 6.51 -17.24
CA LYS A 87 -4.93 7.87 -17.71
C LYS A 87 -4.59 7.83 -19.21
N LYS A 88 -5.56 8.18 -20.05
CA LYS A 88 -5.43 8.15 -21.52
C LYS A 88 -4.33 9.06 -22.04
N ASP A 89 -4.21 10.26 -21.45
CA ASP A 89 -3.29 11.33 -21.88
C ASP A 89 -1.95 11.31 -21.12
N ALA A 90 -1.61 10.18 -20.48
CA ALA A 90 -0.31 10.05 -19.82
C ALA A 90 0.81 9.90 -20.84
N ASP A 91 1.98 10.47 -20.54
CA ASP A 91 3.22 10.16 -21.23
C ASP A 91 3.69 8.76 -20.80
N ILE A 92 3.09 7.73 -21.44
CA ILE A 92 3.38 6.32 -21.12
C ILE A 92 4.84 5.96 -21.43
N PRO A 93 5.44 6.39 -22.57
CA PRO A 93 6.86 6.21 -22.82
C PRO A 93 7.74 6.64 -21.66
N ALA A 94 7.64 7.90 -21.23
CA ALA A 94 8.43 8.42 -20.10
C ALA A 94 8.16 7.67 -18.79
N ALA A 95 6.90 7.32 -18.50
CA ALA A 95 6.55 6.53 -17.33
C ALA A 95 7.22 5.14 -17.35
N LEU A 96 7.20 4.44 -18.50
CA LEU A 96 7.85 3.14 -18.65
C LEU A 96 9.38 3.22 -18.59
N GLU A 97 9.97 4.26 -19.15
CA GLU A 97 11.43 4.52 -19.02
C GLU A 97 11.84 4.69 -17.55
N SER A 98 11.05 5.42 -16.75
CA SER A 98 11.34 5.66 -15.33
C SER A 98 11.47 4.40 -14.48
N VAL A 99 10.89 3.29 -14.95
CA VAL A 99 10.92 1.97 -14.30
C VAL A 99 11.67 0.90 -15.12
N GLY A 100 12.33 1.30 -16.22
CA GLY A 100 13.12 0.41 -17.09
C GLY A 100 12.28 -0.63 -17.82
N LEU A 101 11.09 -0.25 -18.29
CA LEU A 101 10.15 -1.15 -18.98
C LEU A 101 9.72 -0.65 -20.39
N PHE A 102 10.36 0.37 -20.93
CA PHE A 102 9.96 0.93 -22.23
C PHE A 102 9.97 -0.11 -23.36
N SER A 103 11.00 -0.97 -23.42
CA SER A 103 11.11 -2.05 -24.41
C SER A 103 10.01 -3.12 -24.31
N TYR A 104 9.22 -3.12 -23.24
CA TYR A 104 8.14 -4.05 -22.99
C TYR A 104 6.74 -3.42 -23.15
N LYS A 105 6.64 -2.23 -23.75
CA LYS A 105 5.37 -1.49 -23.86
C LYS A 105 4.28 -2.29 -24.58
N ASP A 106 4.65 -3.06 -25.59
CA ASP A 106 3.76 -3.87 -26.43
C ASP A 106 3.60 -5.31 -25.92
N ALA A 107 4.31 -5.70 -24.84
CA ALA A 107 4.23 -7.03 -24.25
C ALA A 107 2.94 -7.22 -23.45
N TYR A 108 2.45 -8.46 -23.43
CA TYR A 108 1.32 -8.85 -22.58
C TYR A 108 1.79 -9.25 -21.16
N PRO A 109 0.92 -9.17 -20.14
CA PRO A 109 1.29 -9.54 -18.78
C PRO A 109 1.95 -10.92 -18.63
N LYS A 110 1.52 -11.91 -19.40
CA LYS A 110 2.09 -13.27 -19.37
C LYS A 110 3.56 -13.36 -19.81
N GLU A 111 4.04 -12.35 -20.55
CA GLU A 111 5.41 -12.26 -21.08
C GLU A 111 6.37 -11.55 -20.12
N LEU A 112 5.82 -11.01 -19.01
CA LEU A 112 6.56 -10.28 -18.00
C LEU A 112 6.91 -11.16 -16.81
N SER A 113 8.10 -10.95 -16.22
CA SER A 113 8.42 -11.50 -14.91
C SER A 113 7.51 -10.90 -13.82
N ALA A 114 7.41 -11.57 -12.68
CA ALA A 114 6.60 -11.09 -11.54
C ALA A 114 7.01 -9.66 -11.11
N GLY A 115 8.32 -9.36 -11.09
CA GLY A 115 8.83 -8.03 -10.75
C GLY A 115 8.52 -6.97 -11.82
N MET A 116 8.50 -7.35 -13.10
CA MET A 116 8.07 -6.44 -14.19
C MET A 116 6.57 -6.13 -14.06
N GLN A 117 5.74 -7.16 -13.87
CA GLN A 117 4.30 -6.97 -13.64
C GLN A 117 4.04 -6.07 -12.42
N ARG A 118 4.82 -6.23 -11.34
CA ARG A 118 4.71 -5.41 -10.13
C ARG A 118 5.03 -3.95 -10.42
N ARG A 119 6.09 -3.66 -11.21
CA ARG A 119 6.41 -2.28 -11.63
C ARG A 119 5.30 -1.65 -12.47
N VAL A 120 4.70 -2.41 -13.39
CA VAL A 120 3.53 -1.94 -14.16
C VAL A 120 2.34 -1.64 -13.24
N SER A 121 2.08 -2.52 -12.25
CA SER A 121 1.00 -2.30 -11.27
C SER A 121 1.22 -1.03 -10.44
N PHE A 122 2.46 -0.74 -10.03
CA PHE A 122 2.80 0.51 -9.35
C PHE A 122 2.59 1.72 -10.25
N LEU A 123 3.13 1.69 -11.49
CA LEU A 123 2.91 2.79 -12.44
C LEU A 123 1.42 3.07 -12.65
N ARG A 124 0.62 2.02 -12.82
CA ARG A 124 -0.83 2.17 -12.99
C ARG A 124 -1.47 2.88 -11.79
N ALA A 125 -1.05 2.53 -10.58
CA ALA A 125 -1.54 3.18 -9.37
C ALA A 125 -1.09 4.65 -9.26
N PHE A 126 0.14 4.95 -9.64
CA PHE A 126 0.68 6.31 -9.60
C PHE A 126 0.22 7.20 -10.77
N LEU A 127 -0.11 6.64 -11.92
CA LEU A 127 -0.69 7.38 -13.04
C LEU A 127 -2.13 7.81 -12.77
N TYR A 128 -2.91 6.99 -12.06
CA TYR A 128 -4.28 7.37 -11.69
C TYR A 128 -4.26 8.61 -10.78
N PRO A 129 -5.05 9.66 -11.10
CA PRO A 129 -5.02 10.94 -10.38
C PRO A 129 -5.76 10.84 -9.03
N SER A 130 -5.12 10.20 -8.04
CA SER A 130 -5.66 10.05 -6.70
C SER A 130 -4.74 10.70 -5.65
N PRO A 131 -5.27 11.33 -4.61
CA PRO A 131 -4.46 11.85 -3.50
C PRO A 131 -3.94 10.74 -2.58
N LEU A 132 -4.58 9.57 -2.62
CA LEU A 132 -4.30 8.43 -1.75
C LEU A 132 -4.05 7.16 -2.55
N ILE A 133 -2.97 6.46 -2.22
CA ILE A 133 -2.64 5.13 -2.75
C ILE A 133 -2.66 4.13 -1.60
N LEU A 134 -3.47 3.08 -1.74
CA LEU A 134 -3.53 1.96 -0.82
C LEU A 134 -2.73 0.79 -1.39
N MET A 135 -1.89 0.14 -0.57
CA MET A 135 -1.06 -1.00 -1.01
C MET A 135 -1.27 -2.18 -0.07
N ASP A 136 -1.81 -3.27 -0.61
CA ASP A 136 -2.06 -4.51 0.14
C ASP A 136 -0.94 -5.51 -0.15
N GLU A 137 -0.06 -5.74 0.84
CA GLU A 137 1.11 -6.64 0.76
C GLU A 137 1.93 -6.42 -0.55
N PRO A 138 2.41 -5.19 -0.83
CA PRO A 138 2.91 -4.83 -2.15
C PRO A 138 4.19 -5.57 -2.56
N LEU A 139 4.96 -6.10 -1.62
CA LEU A 139 6.25 -6.76 -1.88
C LEU A 139 6.24 -8.27 -1.49
N ILE A 140 5.05 -8.83 -1.29
CA ILE A 140 4.91 -10.25 -0.92
C ILE A 140 5.47 -11.18 -2.01
N ASN A 141 6.10 -12.29 -1.59
CA ASN A 141 6.64 -13.33 -2.47
C ASN A 141 7.72 -12.85 -3.46
N LEU A 142 8.43 -11.77 -3.13
CA LEU A 142 9.57 -11.28 -3.89
C LEU A 142 10.87 -11.58 -3.15
N ASP A 143 11.93 -11.83 -3.92
CA ASP A 143 13.28 -11.96 -3.35
C ASP A 143 13.78 -10.62 -2.77
N LEU A 144 14.78 -10.69 -1.91
CA LEU A 144 15.29 -9.54 -1.19
C LEU A 144 15.81 -8.42 -2.11
N ALA A 145 16.52 -8.78 -3.17
CA ALA A 145 17.10 -7.79 -4.10
C ALA A 145 15.99 -7.02 -4.84
N LEU A 146 14.90 -7.72 -5.22
CA LEU A 146 13.75 -7.12 -5.87
C LEU A 146 12.95 -6.27 -4.89
N LYS A 147 12.78 -6.70 -3.63
CA LYS A 147 12.16 -5.89 -2.57
C LYS A 147 12.88 -4.54 -2.41
N TYR A 148 14.21 -4.53 -2.32
CA TYR A 148 14.99 -3.29 -2.23
C TYR A 148 14.77 -2.35 -3.42
N LYS A 149 14.81 -2.90 -4.65
CA LYS A 149 14.58 -2.11 -5.88
C LYS A 149 13.18 -1.49 -5.91
N LEU A 150 12.15 -2.27 -5.55
CA LEU A 150 10.76 -1.81 -5.58
C LEU A 150 10.45 -0.84 -4.43
N THR A 151 11.05 -1.02 -3.25
CA THR A 151 10.99 -0.04 -2.15
C THR A 151 11.55 1.31 -2.59
N GLY A 152 12.74 1.30 -3.22
CA GLY A 152 13.33 2.52 -3.79
C GLY A 152 12.41 3.19 -4.82
N LEU A 153 11.76 2.39 -5.66
CA LEU A 153 10.79 2.90 -6.64
C LEU A 153 9.57 3.52 -5.97
N ILE A 154 8.97 2.86 -4.97
CA ILE A 154 7.81 3.40 -4.23
C ILE A 154 8.17 4.74 -3.59
N LYS A 155 9.32 4.83 -2.90
CA LYS A 155 9.79 6.08 -2.28
C LYS A 155 10.02 7.19 -3.32
N LYS A 156 10.64 6.86 -4.46
CA LYS A 156 10.86 7.82 -5.54
C LYS A 156 9.54 8.37 -6.07
N LEU A 157 8.61 7.49 -6.46
CA LEU A 157 7.31 7.88 -7.02
C LEU A 157 6.46 8.66 -6.00
N GLN A 158 6.53 8.28 -4.72
CA GLN A 158 5.83 9.01 -3.65
C GLN A 158 6.38 10.43 -3.50
N LYS A 159 7.71 10.59 -3.46
CA LYS A 159 8.37 11.90 -3.36
C LYS A 159 8.03 12.82 -4.52
N GLU A 160 8.05 12.30 -5.75
CA GLU A 160 7.72 13.05 -6.96
C GLU A 160 6.25 13.48 -7.00
N SER A 161 5.34 12.65 -6.50
CA SER A 161 3.89 12.92 -6.52
C SER A 161 3.34 13.58 -5.26
N ASN A 162 4.09 13.56 -4.16
CA ASN A 162 3.67 14.01 -2.81
C ASN A 162 2.34 13.40 -2.34
N ARG A 163 2.04 12.18 -2.77
CA ARG A 163 0.80 11.49 -2.40
C ARG A 163 0.90 10.79 -1.06
N THR A 164 -0.23 10.61 -0.42
CA THR A 164 -0.33 9.77 0.77
C THR A 164 -0.31 8.30 0.35
N ILE A 165 0.50 7.48 1.01
CA ILE A 165 0.50 6.03 0.82
C ILE A 165 0.19 5.36 2.15
N ILE A 166 -0.78 4.44 2.13
CA ILE A 166 -1.03 3.51 3.23
C ILE A 166 -0.74 2.11 2.71
N MET A 167 0.32 1.51 3.22
CA MET A 167 0.66 0.11 2.89
C MET A 167 0.40 -0.80 4.07
N VAL A 168 -0.13 -1.97 3.82
CA VAL A 168 -0.24 -3.01 4.83
C VAL A 168 0.73 -4.13 4.51
N THR A 169 1.37 -4.65 5.54
CA THR A 169 2.30 -5.76 5.44
C THR A 169 2.39 -6.52 6.78
N HIS A 170 2.91 -7.74 6.75
CA HIS A 170 3.29 -8.49 7.94
C HIS A 170 4.82 -8.55 8.11
N ASP A 171 5.59 -8.03 7.15
CA ASP A 171 7.04 -8.03 7.13
C ASP A 171 7.58 -6.73 7.76
N ILE A 172 8.22 -6.84 8.94
CA ILE A 172 8.77 -5.70 9.67
C ILE A 172 9.87 -5.00 8.88
N ALA A 173 10.75 -5.78 8.23
CA ALA A 173 11.85 -5.22 7.45
C ALA A 173 11.32 -4.41 6.25
N GLU A 174 10.28 -4.91 5.57
CA GLU A 174 9.58 -4.20 4.49
C GLU A 174 9.02 -2.85 4.98
N ALA A 175 8.33 -2.85 6.13
CA ALA A 175 7.78 -1.64 6.71
C ALA A 175 8.87 -0.61 7.06
N VAL A 176 9.92 -1.05 7.75
CA VAL A 176 11.05 -0.18 8.15
C VAL A 176 11.79 0.38 6.93
N MET A 177 11.99 -0.43 5.89
CA MET A 177 12.65 0.03 4.67
C MET A 177 11.82 1.05 3.88
N THR A 178 10.49 0.94 3.92
CA THR A 178 9.63 1.68 2.99
C THR A 178 8.98 2.90 3.63
N ALA A 179 8.49 2.78 4.87
CA ALA A 179 7.61 3.77 5.48
C ALA A 179 8.35 4.94 6.14
N ASP A 180 7.69 6.08 6.18
CA ASP A 180 8.04 7.21 7.04
C ASP A 180 7.47 7.02 8.45
N ARG A 181 6.33 6.32 8.55
CA ARG A 181 5.58 6.06 9.78
C ARG A 181 5.13 4.61 9.85
N ILE A 182 5.09 4.07 11.05
CA ILE A 182 4.65 2.68 11.28
C ILE A 182 3.58 2.64 12.36
N VAL A 183 2.54 1.87 12.09
CA VAL A 183 1.46 1.54 13.02
C VAL A 183 1.36 0.02 13.11
N VAL A 184 1.34 -0.53 14.33
CA VAL A 184 1.13 -1.97 14.54
C VAL A 184 -0.26 -2.22 15.07
N ILE A 185 -0.99 -3.12 14.39
CA ILE A 185 -2.35 -3.53 14.78
C ILE A 185 -2.32 -4.98 15.28
N LYS A 186 -2.88 -5.21 16.47
CA LYS A 186 -3.07 -6.53 17.05
C LYS A 186 -4.47 -6.59 17.69
N GLY A 187 -5.25 -7.64 17.36
CA GLY A 187 -6.61 -7.80 17.90
C GLY A 187 -7.54 -6.60 17.64
N GLY A 188 -7.44 -5.99 16.45
CA GLY A 188 -8.28 -4.84 16.08
C GLY A 188 -7.92 -3.53 16.78
N LYS A 189 -6.78 -3.45 17.49
CA LYS A 189 -6.33 -2.25 18.22
C LYS A 189 -4.94 -1.84 17.76
N VAL A 190 -4.65 -0.54 17.84
CA VAL A 190 -3.30 -0.02 17.65
C VAL A 190 -2.50 -0.31 18.93
N VAL A 191 -1.44 -1.11 18.82
CA VAL A 191 -0.57 -1.48 19.93
C VAL A 191 0.78 -0.75 19.90
N PHE A 192 1.15 -0.19 18.75
CA PHE A 192 2.38 0.60 18.60
C PHE A 192 2.21 1.64 17.51
N LYS A 193 2.83 2.80 17.67
CA LYS A 193 2.89 3.87 16.69
C LYS A 193 4.26 4.53 16.71
N GLU A 194 4.90 4.57 15.55
CA GLU A 194 6.16 5.30 15.32
C GLU A 194 5.92 6.40 14.30
N ASN A 195 6.20 7.62 14.68
CA ASN A 195 5.99 8.78 13.81
C ASN A 195 7.20 9.12 12.93
N GLU A 196 8.35 8.55 13.24
CA GLU A 196 9.59 8.69 12.47
C GLU A 196 10.38 7.40 12.57
N VAL A 197 10.56 6.73 11.44
CA VAL A 197 11.24 5.43 11.39
C VAL A 197 12.76 5.65 11.53
N THR A 198 13.36 4.94 12.50
CA THR A 198 14.78 4.98 12.82
C THR A 198 15.38 3.59 12.79
N GLU A 199 16.70 3.47 12.90
CA GLU A 199 17.40 2.17 12.99
C GLU A 199 16.92 1.29 14.15
N LYS A 200 16.42 1.90 15.24
CA LYS A 200 15.88 1.17 16.41
C LYS A 200 14.43 0.75 16.28
N THR A 201 13.74 1.20 15.25
CA THR A 201 12.30 0.96 15.08
C THR A 201 11.98 -0.54 14.95
N GLU A 202 12.79 -1.29 14.22
CA GLU A 202 12.61 -2.74 14.05
C GLU A 202 12.66 -3.49 15.39
N GLU A 203 13.64 -3.18 16.24
CA GLU A 203 13.78 -3.78 17.57
C GLU A 203 12.59 -3.46 18.46
N ARG A 204 12.12 -2.20 18.45
CA ARG A 204 10.96 -1.76 19.23
C ARG A 204 9.67 -2.48 18.78
N ILE A 205 9.47 -2.65 17.48
CA ILE A 205 8.32 -3.40 16.96
C ILE A 205 8.39 -4.85 17.41
N LYS A 206 9.56 -5.49 17.30
CA LYS A 206 9.74 -6.89 17.74
C LYS A 206 9.39 -7.07 19.22
N LYS A 207 9.85 -6.19 20.11
CA LYS A 207 9.49 -6.21 21.55
C LYS A 207 7.97 -6.16 21.74
N VAL A 208 7.28 -5.23 21.09
CA VAL A 208 5.81 -5.09 21.20
C VAL A 208 5.07 -6.31 20.69
N LEU A 209 5.51 -6.91 19.59
CA LEU A 209 4.85 -8.10 19.04
C LEU A 209 5.08 -9.36 19.88
N LEU A 210 6.28 -9.50 20.47
CA LEU A 210 6.64 -10.63 21.35
C LEU A 210 6.07 -10.48 22.77
N GLY A 211 5.63 -9.29 23.15
CA GLY A 211 5.12 -9.02 24.49
C GLY A 211 6.22 -8.74 25.54
N ASP A 212 7.45 -8.49 25.07
CA ASP A 212 8.56 -8.08 25.91
C ASP A 212 8.43 -6.57 26.21
N THR A 213 7.98 -6.23 27.39
CA THR A 213 7.89 -4.84 27.92
C THR A 213 9.19 -4.40 28.57
#